data_bfd30cc1b43b666cdb689cd4a8a77ab9
#
_entry.id   bfd30cc1b43b666cdb689cd4a8a77ab9
#
_cell.length_a   1.000
_cell.length_b   1.000
_cell.length_c   1.000
_cell.angle_alpha   90.00
_cell.angle_beta   90.00
_cell.angle_gamma   90.00
#
_symmetry.space_group_name_H-M   'P 1'
#
loop_
_entity.id
_entity.type
_entity.pdbx_description
1 polymer ?
#
loop_
_entity_poly.entity_id
_entity_poly.type
_entity_poly.pdbx_seq_one_letter_code
_entity_poly.pdbx_strand_id
1 'polypeptide(L)'
;VPAPGPAGTCESAALWLGIDLGTQGVRAQLVGGDGTVHGSGGAPLLRGRRDGPRHEQDPGEWWEATGAAVRSALADHPGHPLGAVCVDGTSGTLVLQDSRARPVGPGLMYDDARATRAPAPARTEAALDDLAMHLGQPVPPTWALRKLLLLASEGRIGPGARPAHQGDHITGRLVGCPVPTDPTQALKTGHDPEHGWPRAHLDRIGLDPAHLPEVVSTGTPVGTVAPGAARHTGIPAGTPVRAGTTDGVAAQIASAALAPGRWAATLGTTLVLKGSTPRRIHDPAGAVYSHRNPDGGWLPGGAANAGTRVWSHALPGHHPADLTERARDLPVPGGATYPLTGTGERFPFVAPDATGFDTGPGSGGTDPAQRFHRLAHGLAHVERLALDRLRTLGAPAHGLVTATGGAADNTWLTQLRADVLRRPVLVPAHTGSAFGSAVLARAPRGALAATAEAMVRTARRHEPDPARADALDEAHERFLHALAERGWIAPTRQAGRP
;
A
#
# COMPACT_ATOMS: atom_id res chain seq x y z
N VAL A 1 40.12 -40.30 -9.35
CA VAL A 1 38.99 -39.71 -8.61
C VAL A 1 38.35 -38.69 -9.53
N PRO A 2 37.14 -38.87 -10.03
CA PRO A 2 36.48 -37.85 -10.82
C PRO A 2 36.01 -36.70 -9.91
N ALA A 3 36.17 -35.47 -10.40
CA ALA A 3 35.73 -34.25 -9.75
C ALA A 3 34.19 -34.28 -9.55
N PRO A 4 33.65 -33.69 -8.43
CA PRO A 4 32.22 -33.56 -8.30
C PRO A 4 31.71 -32.57 -9.34
N GLY A 5 30.74 -33.03 -10.13
CA GLY A 5 29.99 -32.17 -11.05
C GLY A 5 29.24 -31.06 -10.32
N PRO A 6 28.86 -29.97 -11.04
CA PRO A 6 28.24 -28.82 -10.41
C PRO A 6 26.88 -29.23 -9.80
N ALA A 7 26.70 -28.94 -8.54
CA ALA A 7 25.40 -28.97 -7.89
C ALA A 7 24.51 -27.85 -8.45
N GLY A 8 24.10 -28.01 -9.67
CA GLY A 8 23.03 -27.24 -10.27
C GLY A 8 21.76 -28.04 -10.13
N THR A 9 20.78 -27.48 -9.41
CA THR A 9 19.39 -27.84 -9.58
C THR A 9 18.66 -28.29 -8.33
N CYS A 10 17.82 -27.45 -7.87
CA CYS A 10 16.43 -27.73 -7.47
C CYS A 10 15.69 -26.43 -7.09
N GLU A 11 16.16 -25.26 -7.52
CA GLU A 11 15.46 -24.00 -7.25
C GLU A 11 14.21 -23.81 -8.12
N SER A 12 14.07 -24.50 -9.24
CA SER A 12 12.90 -24.35 -10.13
C SER A 12 11.64 -25.06 -9.62
N ALA A 13 11.75 -25.92 -8.61
CA ALA A 13 10.62 -26.68 -8.04
C ALA A 13 10.10 -26.12 -6.71
N ALA A 14 10.79 -25.17 -6.09
CA ALA A 14 10.36 -24.59 -4.83
C ALA A 14 9.21 -23.60 -5.02
N LEU A 15 8.21 -23.66 -4.14
CA LEU A 15 7.05 -22.78 -4.11
C LEU A 15 7.06 -21.93 -2.83
N TRP A 16 6.57 -20.69 -2.93
CA TRP A 16 6.47 -19.75 -1.83
C TRP A 16 5.02 -19.35 -1.64
N LEU A 17 4.60 -19.21 -0.38
CA LEU A 17 3.24 -18.84 -0.02
C LEU A 17 3.19 -17.41 0.51
N GLY A 18 2.39 -16.58 -0.13
CA GLY A 18 2.04 -15.25 0.37
C GLY A 18 0.60 -15.20 0.85
N ILE A 19 0.36 -14.53 1.96
CA ILE A 19 -0.96 -14.37 2.58
C ILE A 19 -1.21 -12.88 2.81
N ASP A 20 -2.31 -12.37 2.25
CA ASP A 20 -2.80 -10.99 2.42
C ASP A 20 -4.03 -11.01 3.34
N LEU A 21 -3.90 -10.38 4.50
CA LEU A 21 -5.00 -10.20 5.43
C LEU A 21 -5.58 -8.80 5.31
N GLY A 22 -6.54 -8.66 4.41
CA GLY A 22 -7.27 -7.41 4.19
C GLY A 22 -8.45 -7.21 5.15
N THR A 23 -9.16 -6.09 5.00
CA THR A 23 -10.34 -5.74 5.82
C THR A 23 -11.56 -6.59 5.51
N GLN A 24 -11.72 -7.05 4.28
CA GLN A 24 -12.92 -7.74 3.79
C GLN A 24 -12.70 -9.24 3.55
N GLY A 25 -11.47 -9.71 3.69
CA GLY A 25 -11.13 -11.11 3.42
C GLY A 25 -9.64 -11.36 3.43
N VAL A 26 -9.31 -12.64 3.45
CA VAL A 26 -7.95 -13.15 3.34
C VAL A 26 -7.75 -13.71 1.94
N ARG A 27 -6.58 -13.48 1.37
CA ARG A 27 -6.14 -14.07 0.11
C ARG A 27 -4.81 -14.77 0.31
N ALA A 28 -4.65 -15.92 -0.35
CA ALA A 28 -3.40 -16.65 -0.34
C ALA A 28 -2.99 -16.99 -1.77
N GLN A 29 -1.70 -16.90 -2.08
CA GLN A 29 -1.15 -17.27 -3.38
C GLN A 29 0.10 -18.13 -3.22
N LEU A 30 0.11 -19.25 -3.95
CA LEU A 30 1.24 -20.15 -4.07
C LEU A 30 1.99 -19.80 -5.36
N VAL A 31 3.25 -19.40 -5.26
CA VAL A 31 4.01 -18.77 -6.35
C VAL A 31 5.34 -19.50 -6.55
N GLY A 32 5.65 -19.83 -7.81
CA GLY A 32 6.94 -20.37 -8.23
C GLY A 32 8.06 -19.33 -8.30
N GLY A 33 9.30 -19.76 -8.34
CA GLY A 33 10.46 -18.88 -8.42
C GLY A 33 10.52 -17.99 -9.67
N ASP A 34 9.78 -18.34 -10.70
CA ASP A 34 9.62 -17.58 -11.94
C ASP A 34 8.42 -16.63 -11.94
N GLY A 35 7.69 -16.52 -10.81
CA GLY A 35 6.50 -15.70 -10.67
C GLY A 35 5.21 -16.35 -11.20
N THR A 36 5.22 -17.63 -11.59
CA THR A 36 4.01 -18.35 -11.96
C THR A 36 3.16 -18.59 -10.70
N VAL A 37 1.88 -18.26 -10.75
CA VAL A 37 0.93 -18.56 -9.70
C VAL A 37 0.42 -20.00 -9.92
N HIS A 38 0.75 -20.89 -8.99
CA HIS A 38 0.37 -22.30 -9.01
C HIS A 38 -0.94 -22.59 -8.27
N GLY A 39 -1.32 -21.70 -7.35
CA GLY A 39 -2.58 -21.82 -6.63
C GLY A 39 -2.99 -20.50 -6.01
N SER A 40 -4.28 -20.30 -5.90
CA SER A 40 -4.87 -19.11 -5.30
C SER A 40 -6.06 -19.50 -4.44
N GLY A 41 -6.22 -18.85 -3.30
CA GLY A 41 -7.36 -19.05 -2.43
C GLY A 41 -7.82 -17.74 -1.81
N GLY A 42 -9.09 -17.71 -1.44
CA GLY A 42 -9.68 -16.55 -0.79
C GLY A 42 -10.78 -16.99 0.19
N ALA A 43 -10.90 -16.22 1.27
CA ALA A 43 -11.99 -16.40 2.23
C ALA A 43 -12.49 -15.02 2.68
N PRO A 44 -13.80 -14.77 2.69
CA PRO A 44 -14.35 -13.51 3.16
C PRO A 44 -14.20 -13.40 4.69
N LEU A 45 -14.10 -12.15 5.15
CA LEU A 45 -14.27 -11.82 6.56
C LEU A 45 -15.64 -11.17 6.77
N LEU A 46 -16.26 -11.45 7.89
CA LEU A 46 -17.47 -10.77 8.28
C LEU A 46 -17.19 -9.27 8.45
N ARG A 47 -18.19 -8.45 8.19
CA ARG A 47 -18.09 -7.02 8.46
C ARG A 47 -17.86 -6.80 9.94
N GLY A 48 -16.76 -6.12 10.27
CA GLY A 48 -16.44 -5.78 11.64
C GLY A 48 -17.55 -4.98 12.34
N ARG A 49 -17.56 -5.04 13.65
CA ARG A 49 -18.49 -4.25 14.48
C ARG A 49 -18.07 -2.78 14.43
N ARG A 50 -19.00 -1.92 14.04
CA ARG A 50 -18.84 -0.46 14.09
C ARG A 50 -19.78 0.14 15.12
N ASP A 51 -19.23 1.04 15.95
CA ASP A 51 -19.98 1.84 16.90
C ASP A 51 -19.35 3.23 17.00
N GLY A 52 -19.90 4.17 16.26
CA GLY A 52 -19.32 5.50 16.09
C GLY A 52 -17.87 5.42 15.56
N PRO A 53 -16.86 5.93 16.32
CA PRO A 53 -15.46 5.87 15.90
C PRO A 53 -14.80 4.50 16.12
N ARG A 54 -15.47 3.55 16.78
CA ARG A 54 -14.95 2.19 16.98
C ARG A 54 -15.13 1.34 15.75
N HIS A 55 -14.10 0.59 15.38
CA HIS A 55 -14.15 -0.44 14.36
C HIS A 55 -13.34 -1.65 14.81
N GLU A 56 -14.01 -2.75 15.08
CA GLU A 56 -13.42 -3.97 15.62
C GLU A 56 -13.73 -5.18 14.72
N GLN A 57 -12.79 -6.13 14.67
CA GLN A 57 -13.01 -7.46 14.09
C GLN A 57 -12.57 -8.54 15.08
N ASP A 58 -13.13 -9.75 14.94
CA ASP A 58 -12.69 -10.91 15.70
C ASP A 58 -11.42 -11.51 15.11
N PRO A 59 -10.29 -11.54 15.85
CA PRO A 59 -9.07 -12.18 15.36
C PRO A 59 -9.19 -13.70 15.18
N GLY A 60 -10.19 -14.34 15.81
CA GLY A 60 -10.55 -15.73 15.56
C GLY A 60 -11.01 -15.95 14.12
N GLU A 61 -11.86 -15.04 13.60
CA GLU A 61 -12.29 -15.08 12.19
C GLU A 61 -11.11 -14.87 11.23
N TRP A 62 -10.15 -14.02 11.57
CA TRP A 62 -8.93 -13.85 10.76
C TRP A 62 -8.19 -15.18 10.60
N TRP A 63 -8.06 -15.94 11.69
CA TRP A 63 -7.37 -17.23 11.69
C TRP A 63 -8.13 -18.29 10.88
N GLU A 64 -9.45 -18.40 11.07
CA GLU A 64 -10.27 -19.33 10.30
C GLU A 64 -10.26 -19.01 8.79
N ALA A 65 -10.41 -17.73 8.44
CA ALA A 65 -10.33 -17.29 7.05
C ALA A 65 -8.93 -17.52 6.44
N THR A 66 -7.86 -17.33 7.23
CA THR A 66 -6.50 -17.66 6.81
C THR A 66 -6.37 -19.13 6.50
N GLY A 67 -6.84 -20.02 7.37
CA GLY A 67 -6.84 -21.46 7.15
C GLY A 67 -7.62 -21.85 5.88
N ALA A 68 -8.79 -21.28 5.67
CA ALA A 68 -9.61 -21.54 4.49
C ALA A 68 -8.94 -21.08 3.19
N ALA A 69 -8.44 -19.84 3.16
CA ALA A 69 -7.75 -19.29 1.98
C ALA A 69 -6.50 -20.10 1.61
N VAL A 70 -5.70 -20.48 2.63
CA VAL A 70 -4.48 -21.26 2.41
C VAL A 70 -4.78 -22.66 1.93
N ARG A 71 -5.74 -23.38 2.54
CA ARG A 71 -6.14 -24.72 2.05
C ARG A 71 -6.63 -24.68 0.60
N SER A 72 -7.37 -23.64 0.24
CA SER A 72 -7.79 -23.44 -1.16
C SER A 72 -6.59 -23.22 -2.09
N ALA A 73 -5.61 -22.41 -1.68
CA ALA A 73 -4.41 -22.16 -2.49
C ALA A 73 -3.51 -23.40 -2.63
N LEU A 74 -3.54 -24.31 -1.67
CA LEU A 74 -2.75 -25.56 -1.66
C LEU A 74 -3.49 -26.76 -2.21
N ALA A 75 -4.74 -26.63 -2.67
CA ALA A 75 -5.63 -27.75 -3.02
C ALA A 75 -5.01 -28.73 -4.04
N ASP A 76 -4.32 -28.20 -5.06
CA ASP A 76 -3.66 -29.00 -6.10
C ASP A 76 -2.21 -29.39 -5.76
N HIS A 77 -1.72 -28.97 -4.58
CA HIS A 77 -0.35 -29.19 -4.11
C HIS A 77 -0.29 -29.70 -2.66
N PRO A 78 -1.08 -30.72 -2.28
CA PRO A 78 -1.16 -31.18 -0.89
C PRO A 78 0.20 -31.71 -0.42
N GLY A 79 0.69 -31.20 0.72
CA GLY A 79 1.95 -31.63 1.31
C GLY A 79 3.22 -31.23 0.53
N HIS A 80 3.09 -30.45 -0.53
CA HIS A 80 4.25 -29.95 -1.27
C HIS A 80 5.17 -29.10 -0.36
N PRO A 81 6.48 -29.37 -0.31
CA PRO A 81 7.41 -28.56 0.49
C PRO A 81 7.44 -27.11 0.01
N LEU A 82 7.28 -26.16 0.94
CA LEU A 82 7.35 -24.75 0.66
C LEU A 82 8.70 -24.17 1.09
N GLY A 83 9.26 -23.28 0.27
CA GLY A 83 10.48 -22.56 0.60
C GLY A 83 10.32 -21.63 1.81
N ALA A 84 9.20 -20.92 1.87
CA ALA A 84 8.80 -20.11 3.04
C ALA A 84 7.36 -19.60 2.88
N VAL A 85 6.81 -19.06 3.99
CA VAL A 85 5.56 -18.31 4.03
C VAL A 85 5.78 -16.92 4.59
N CYS A 86 5.04 -15.94 4.06
CA CYS A 86 5.02 -14.56 4.54
C CYS A 86 3.57 -14.04 4.58
N VAL A 87 3.26 -13.22 5.59
CA VAL A 87 1.92 -12.66 5.81
C VAL A 87 2.00 -11.15 5.83
N ASP A 88 1.17 -10.48 5.06
CA ASP A 88 0.95 -9.04 5.20
C ASP A 88 -0.41 -8.75 5.86
N GLY A 89 -0.61 -7.51 6.26
CA GLY A 89 -1.85 -7.08 6.87
C GLY A 89 -2.02 -5.57 6.83
N THR A 90 -3.20 -5.11 7.24
CA THR A 90 -3.55 -3.69 7.19
C THR A 90 -2.70 -2.86 8.15
N SER A 91 -2.12 -1.77 7.64
CA SER A 91 -1.23 -0.89 8.39
C SER A 91 -1.97 -0.14 9.51
N GLY A 92 -1.61 -0.41 10.77
CA GLY A 92 -2.17 0.24 11.95
C GLY A 92 -3.34 -0.51 12.59
N THR A 93 -3.71 -1.69 12.10
CA THR A 93 -4.60 -2.62 12.81
C THR A 93 -3.81 -3.29 13.94
N LEU A 94 -4.41 -3.31 15.13
CA LEU A 94 -3.78 -3.74 16.37
C LEU A 94 -4.62 -4.80 17.09
N VAL A 95 -3.99 -5.81 17.68
CA VAL A 95 -4.60 -6.80 18.55
C VAL A 95 -3.73 -7.02 19.79
N LEU A 96 -4.34 -7.31 20.93
CA LEU A 96 -3.63 -7.83 22.10
C LEU A 96 -3.61 -9.35 22.05
N GLN A 97 -2.47 -9.97 22.40
CA GLN A 97 -2.27 -11.41 22.38
C GLN A 97 -1.49 -11.91 23.60
N ASP A 98 -1.73 -13.17 23.97
CA ASP A 98 -0.99 -13.85 25.04
C ASP A 98 0.37 -14.42 24.56
N SER A 99 1.10 -15.07 25.45
CA SER A 99 2.39 -15.71 25.17
C SER A 99 2.34 -16.87 24.16
N ARG A 100 1.16 -17.31 23.74
CA ARG A 100 0.94 -18.34 22.70
C ARG A 100 0.35 -17.73 21.43
N ALA A 101 0.45 -16.42 21.25
CA ALA A 101 -0.15 -15.66 20.16
C ALA A 101 -1.67 -15.85 20.02
N ARG A 102 -2.40 -16.16 21.12
CA ARG A 102 -3.86 -16.19 21.13
C ARG A 102 -4.40 -14.79 21.42
N PRO A 103 -5.46 -14.34 20.74
CA PRO A 103 -6.01 -13.01 20.96
C PRO A 103 -6.62 -12.89 22.37
N VAL A 104 -6.42 -11.74 23.01
CA VAL A 104 -6.95 -11.39 24.33
C VAL A 104 -8.02 -10.31 24.22
N GLY A 105 -8.64 -10.17 23.07
CA GLY A 105 -9.68 -9.20 22.77
C GLY A 105 -9.84 -8.98 21.28
N PRO A 106 -10.71 -8.06 20.86
CA PRO A 106 -10.93 -7.78 19.46
C PRO A 106 -9.72 -7.11 18.83
N GLY A 107 -9.57 -7.28 17.50
CA GLY A 107 -8.68 -6.49 16.66
C GLY A 107 -9.24 -5.09 16.45
N LEU A 108 -8.46 -4.06 16.75
CA LEU A 108 -8.79 -2.67 16.52
C LEU A 108 -8.32 -2.29 15.12
N MET A 109 -9.27 -2.07 14.20
CA MET A 109 -8.97 -1.88 12.78
C MET A 109 -8.19 -0.59 12.51
N TYR A 110 -7.57 -0.51 11.34
CA TYR A 110 -6.71 0.61 10.93
C TYR A 110 -7.42 1.98 10.97
N ASP A 111 -8.72 2.01 10.75
CA ASP A 111 -9.58 3.19 10.76
C ASP A 111 -10.36 3.37 12.08
N ASP A 112 -10.07 2.57 13.10
CA ASP A 112 -10.60 2.76 14.44
C ASP A 112 -10.03 4.04 15.04
N ALA A 113 -10.92 4.99 15.30
CA ALA A 113 -10.57 6.32 15.82
C ALA A 113 -11.11 6.55 17.26
N ARG A 114 -11.32 5.47 18.03
CA ARG A 114 -11.88 5.56 19.40
C ARG A 114 -11.09 6.47 20.34
N ALA A 115 -9.79 6.66 20.09
CA ALA A 115 -8.96 7.59 20.84
C ALA A 115 -9.41 9.06 20.73
N THR A 116 -10.26 9.41 19.75
CA THR A 116 -10.88 10.76 19.68
C THR A 116 -11.88 11.01 20.80
N ARG A 117 -12.52 9.97 21.33
CA ARG A 117 -13.51 10.09 22.45
C ARG A 117 -12.87 10.11 23.83
N ALA A 118 -11.63 9.70 23.93
CA ALA A 118 -10.85 9.74 25.16
C ALA A 118 -9.53 10.46 24.86
N PRO A 119 -9.55 11.79 24.68
CA PRO A 119 -8.33 12.54 24.41
C PRO A 119 -7.37 12.36 25.58
N ALA A 120 -6.10 12.24 25.25
CA ALA A 120 -5.05 12.14 26.26
C ALA A 120 -4.96 13.45 27.07
N PRO A 121 -4.42 13.43 28.29
CA PRO A 121 -4.14 14.65 29.04
C PRO A 121 -3.32 15.64 28.22
N ALA A 122 -3.51 16.94 28.42
CA ALA A 122 -2.83 17.99 27.62
C ALA A 122 -1.30 17.82 27.53
N ARG A 123 -0.67 17.38 28.62
CA ARG A 123 0.78 17.05 28.64
C ARG A 123 1.15 15.91 27.68
N THR A 124 0.27 14.94 27.53
CA THR A 124 0.48 13.79 26.63
C THR A 124 0.24 14.21 25.18
N GLU A 125 -0.76 15.08 24.91
CA GLU A 125 -0.96 15.65 23.57
C GLU A 125 0.25 16.47 23.12
N ALA A 126 0.80 17.34 23.98
CA ALA A 126 2.02 18.08 23.68
C ALA A 126 3.23 17.15 23.41
N ALA A 127 3.36 16.05 24.15
CA ALA A 127 4.41 15.06 23.91
C ALA A 127 4.20 14.25 22.63
N LEU A 128 2.95 14.07 22.19
CA LEU A 128 2.61 13.45 20.90
C LEU A 128 2.91 14.40 19.73
N ASP A 129 2.74 15.72 19.92
CA ASP A 129 3.14 16.73 18.92
C ASP A 129 4.68 16.74 18.76
N ASP A 130 5.43 16.67 19.87
CA ASP A 130 6.89 16.54 19.82
C ASP A 130 7.32 15.24 19.11
N LEU A 131 6.63 14.11 19.37
CA LEU A 131 6.88 12.86 18.66
C LEU A 131 6.55 12.96 17.17
N ALA A 132 5.46 13.64 16.81
CA ALA A 132 5.09 13.87 15.42
C ALA A 132 6.16 14.69 14.68
N MET A 133 6.73 15.72 15.32
CA MET A 133 7.86 16.47 14.78
C MET A 133 9.11 15.61 14.61
N HIS A 134 9.43 14.76 15.59
CA HIS A 134 10.55 13.81 15.51
C HIS A 134 10.38 12.83 14.36
N LEU A 135 9.18 12.25 14.21
CA LEU A 135 8.87 11.31 13.12
C LEU A 135 8.72 12.01 11.75
N GLY A 136 8.58 13.33 11.72
CA GLY A 136 8.33 14.12 10.50
C GLY A 136 6.96 13.84 9.88
N GLN A 137 5.97 13.43 10.68
CA GLN A 137 4.60 13.15 10.22
C GLN A 137 3.61 13.17 11.41
N PRO A 138 2.34 13.55 11.17
CA PRO A 138 1.32 13.61 12.22
C PRO A 138 1.01 12.22 12.79
N VAL A 139 0.57 12.20 14.07
CA VAL A 139 0.11 11.00 14.77
C VAL A 139 -1.43 11.08 14.97
N PRO A 140 -2.23 10.77 13.93
CA PRO A 140 -3.69 10.88 14.00
C PRO A 140 -4.31 9.82 14.93
N PRO A 141 -5.56 10.03 15.39
CA PRO A 141 -6.26 9.11 16.30
C PRO A 141 -6.39 7.66 15.79
N THR A 142 -6.32 7.45 14.49
CA THR A 142 -6.38 6.14 13.84
C THR A 142 -5.08 5.33 13.91
N TRP A 143 -3.97 5.96 14.32
CA TRP A 143 -2.71 5.25 14.46
C TRP A 143 -2.74 4.22 15.60
N ALA A 144 -2.02 3.12 15.43
CA ALA A 144 -1.88 2.08 16.45
C ALA A 144 -1.35 2.66 17.77
N LEU A 145 -0.45 3.65 17.71
CA LEU A 145 0.09 4.32 18.90
C LEU A 145 -1.01 4.94 19.78
N ARG A 146 -1.96 5.67 19.19
CA ARG A 146 -3.07 6.28 19.93
C ARG A 146 -3.99 5.21 20.57
N LYS A 147 -4.23 4.11 19.87
CA LYS A 147 -4.98 2.95 20.40
C LYS A 147 -4.23 2.28 21.54
N LEU A 148 -2.91 2.15 21.43
CA LEU A 148 -2.07 1.59 22.51
C LEU A 148 -2.09 2.46 23.76
N LEU A 149 -2.00 3.79 23.63
CA LEU A 149 -2.09 4.71 24.77
C LEU A 149 -3.41 4.54 25.52
N LEU A 150 -4.52 4.42 24.77
CA LEU A 150 -5.82 4.16 25.38
C LEU A 150 -5.85 2.82 26.10
N LEU A 151 -5.39 1.74 25.46
CA LEU A 151 -5.33 0.41 26.08
C LEU A 151 -4.42 0.37 27.31
N ALA A 152 -3.30 1.10 27.28
CA ALA A 152 -2.40 1.23 28.42
C ALA A 152 -3.06 1.98 29.59
N SER A 153 -3.78 3.08 29.29
CA SER A 153 -4.53 3.85 30.31
C SER A 153 -5.67 3.04 30.94
N GLU A 154 -6.21 2.06 30.23
CA GLU A 154 -7.21 1.11 30.71
C GLU A 154 -6.59 -0.09 31.45
N GLY A 155 -5.27 -0.14 31.62
CA GLY A 155 -4.56 -1.25 32.27
C GLY A 155 -4.62 -2.58 31.51
N ARG A 156 -4.85 -2.53 30.19
CA ARG A 156 -5.05 -3.72 29.35
C ARG A 156 -3.76 -4.27 28.76
N ILE A 157 -2.64 -3.55 28.87
CA ILE A 157 -1.34 -3.98 28.38
C ILE A 157 -0.49 -4.50 29.55
N GLY A 158 0.12 -5.67 29.39
CA GLY A 158 0.94 -6.28 30.43
C GLY A 158 1.48 -7.66 30.02
N PRO A 159 2.06 -8.43 30.95
CA PRO A 159 2.69 -9.72 30.63
C PRO A 159 1.74 -10.73 29.96
N GLY A 160 0.45 -10.68 30.27
CA GLY A 160 -0.60 -11.56 29.69
C GLY A 160 -1.30 -11.00 28.44
N ALA A 161 -0.99 -9.77 28.05
CA ALA A 161 -1.65 -9.09 26.94
C ALA A 161 -0.70 -8.10 26.24
N ARG A 162 0.02 -8.58 25.24
CA ARG A 162 0.99 -7.81 24.48
C ARG A 162 0.43 -7.37 23.12
N PRO A 163 0.77 -6.17 22.62
CA PRO A 163 0.34 -5.71 21.32
C PRO A 163 1.01 -6.50 20.19
N ALA A 164 0.24 -6.74 19.13
CA ALA A 164 0.72 -7.24 17.85
C ALA A 164 -0.03 -6.54 16.72
N HIS A 165 0.62 -6.34 15.58
CA HIS A 165 -0.06 -5.91 14.36
C HIS A 165 -0.80 -7.10 13.74
N GLN A 166 -1.76 -6.82 12.87
CA GLN A 166 -2.63 -7.85 12.29
C GLN A 166 -1.85 -8.98 11.61
N GLY A 167 -0.90 -8.64 10.71
CA GLY A 167 -0.06 -9.62 10.01
C GLY A 167 0.85 -10.38 10.97
N ASP A 168 1.43 -9.70 11.97
CA ASP A 168 2.31 -10.32 12.99
C ASP A 168 1.54 -11.29 13.89
N HIS A 169 0.26 -11.00 14.18
CA HIS A 169 -0.59 -11.90 14.95
C HIS A 169 -0.80 -13.23 14.19
N ILE A 170 -1.14 -13.17 12.90
CA ILE A 170 -1.29 -14.39 12.09
C ILE A 170 0.05 -15.12 11.93
N THR A 171 1.14 -14.39 11.74
CA THR A 171 2.50 -14.95 11.72
C THR A 171 2.81 -15.67 13.04
N GLY A 172 2.47 -15.07 14.17
CA GLY A 172 2.61 -15.68 15.49
C GLY A 172 1.74 -16.93 15.67
N ARG A 173 0.52 -16.94 15.13
CA ARG A 173 -0.35 -18.13 15.10
C ARG A 173 0.25 -19.25 14.26
N LEU A 174 0.93 -18.94 13.14
CA LEU A 174 1.64 -19.93 12.34
C LEU A 174 2.83 -20.53 13.09
N VAL A 175 3.60 -19.71 13.82
CA VAL A 175 4.79 -20.16 14.59
C VAL A 175 4.41 -20.80 15.92
N GLY A 176 3.29 -20.40 16.53
CA GLY A 176 2.81 -20.87 17.83
C GLY A 176 3.24 -20.01 19.04
N CYS A 177 3.87 -18.87 18.80
CA CYS A 177 4.23 -17.86 19.81
C CYS A 177 4.30 -16.46 19.19
N PRO A 178 4.27 -15.38 20.00
CA PRO A 178 4.47 -14.02 19.50
C PRO A 178 5.79 -13.89 18.73
N VAL A 179 5.76 -13.14 17.64
CA VAL A 179 6.90 -12.88 16.76
C VAL A 179 7.29 -11.40 16.79
N PRO A 180 8.52 -11.05 16.40
CA PRO A 180 8.92 -9.67 16.13
C PRO A 180 8.06 -9.06 15.02
N THR A 181 7.98 -7.71 15.01
CA THR A 181 7.36 -6.93 13.95
C THR A 181 8.39 -6.40 12.95
N ASP A 182 7.94 -5.80 11.86
CA ASP A 182 8.79 -5.13 10.88
C ASP A 182 8.66 -3.58 10.94
N PRO A 183 9.61 -2.80 10.38
CA PRO A 183 9.56 -1.34 10.45
C PRO A 183 8.32 -0.72 9.78
N THR A 184 7.71 -1.39 8.79
CA THR A 184 6.56 -0.85 8.07
C THR A 184 5.27 -0.98 8.88
N GLN A 185 5.11 -2.06 9.63
CA GLN A 185 4.03 -2.27 10.59
C GLN A 185 4.22 -1.36 11.82
N ALA A 186 5.44 -1.30 12.36
CA ALA A 186 5.77 -0.55 13.57
C ALA A 186 5.64 0.98 13.40
N LEU A 187 5.69 1.51 12.17
CA LEU A 187 5.65 2.94 11.89
C LEU A 187 4.44 3.62 12.57
N LYS A 188 3.24 3.09 12.40
CA LYS A 188 2.02 3.65 13.01
C LYS A 188 1.90 3.39 14.52
N THR A 189 2.86 2.67 15.08
CA THR A 189 3.02 2.48 16.54
C THR A 189 4.05 3.47 17.11
N GLY A 190 4.59 4.37 16.27
CA GLY A 190 5.53 5.40 16.69
C GLY A 190 6.99 4.98 16.57
N HIS A 191 7.31 3.91 15.85
CA HIS A 191 8.68 3.50 15.58
C HIS A 191 9.32 4.44 14.56
N ASP A 192 10.50 4.97 14.89
CA ASP A 192 11.34 5.69 13.94
C ASP A 192 12.12 4.66 13.09
N PRO A 193 11.92 4.63 11.77
CA PRO A 193 12.58 3.65 10.93
C PRO A 193 14.10 3.85 10.77
N GLU A 194 14.66 4.96 11.26
CA GLU A 194 16.11 5.24 11.26
C GLU A 194 16.75 5.00 12.63
N HIS A 195 16.05 5.34 13.71
CA HIS A 195 16.62 5.35 15.07
C HIS A 195 15.98 4.34 16.02
N GLY A 196 14.98 3.56 15.57
CA GLY A 196 14.30 2.58 16.41
C GLY A 196 13.19 3.19 17.28
N TRP A 197 12.85 2.53 18.39
CA TRP A 197 11.85 3.05 19.30
C TRP A 197 12.34 4.34 19.98
N PRO A 198 11.64 5.47 19.83
CA PRO A 198 12.03 6.76 20.44
C PRO A 198 11.70 6.76 21.95
N ARG A 199 12.46 6.02 22.73
CA ARG A 199 12.18 5.69 24.15
C ARG A 199 11.81 6.92 24.98
N ALA A 200 12.58 8.01 24.89
CA ALA A 200 12.31 9.24 25.64
C ALA A 200 10.95 9.86 25.32
N HIS A 201 10.48 9.78 24.05
CA HIS A 201 9.15 10.26 23.70
C HIS A 201 8.06 9.29 24.18
N LEU A 202 8.29 7.98 24.08
CA LEU A 202 7.35 6.96 24.53
C LEU A 202 7.13 7.05 26.05
N ASP A 203 8.20 7.22 26.83
CA ASP A 203 8.12 7.42 28.29
C ASP A 203 7.31 8.68 28.65
N ARG A 204 7.50 9.78 27.92
CA ARG A 204 6.76 11.04 28.13
C ARG A 204 5.27 10.93 27.85
N ILE A 205 4.88 10.09 26.89
CA ILE A 205 3.47 9.81 26.60
C ILE A 205 2.87 8.70 27.48
N GLY A 206 3.67 8.09 28.36
CA GLY A 206 3.22 7.06 29.30
C GLY A 206 3.12 5.66 28.70
N LEU A 207 3.87 5.35 27.64
CA LEU A 207 3.95 4.02 27.05
C LEU A 207 5.32 3.39 27.33
N ASP A 208 5.35 2.33 28.13
CA ASP A 208 6.58 1.59 28.42
C ASP A 208 7.06 0.84 27.15
N PRO A 209 8.26 1.18 26.63
CA PRO A 209 8.82 0.52 25.45
C PRO A 209 9.04 -0.99 25.61
N ALA A 210 9.11 -1.52 26.83
CA ALA A 210 9.24 -2.95 27.10
C ALA A 210 7.99 -3.76 26.71
N HIS A 211 6.85 -3.11 26.55
CA HIS A 211 5.63 -3.74 26.07
C HIS A 211 5.55 -3.80 24.54
N LEU A 212 6.41 -3.06 23.82
CA LEU A 212 6.39 -3.03 22.36
C LEU A 212 7.14 -4.24 21.78
N PRO A 213 6.76 -4.73 20.59
CA PRO A 213 7.45 -5.84 19.96
C PRO A 213 8.87 -5.44 19.53
N GLU A 214 9.78 -6.40 19.51
CA GLU A 214 11.06 -6.24 18.82
C GLU A 214 10.82 -5.94 17.35
N VAL A 215 11.66 -5.07 16.75
CA VAL A 215 11.57 -4.72 15.32
C VAL A 215 12.73 -5.36 14.58
N VAL A 216 12.42 -6.19 13.60
CA VAL A 216 13.39 -6.86 12.73
C VAL A 216 13.21 -6.42 11.29
N SER A 217 14.22 -6.59 10.45
CA SER A 217 14.11 -6.28 9.03
C SER A 217 13.00 -7.12 8.38
N THR A 218 12.21 -6.52 7.50
CA THR A 218 11.21 -7.20 6.67
C THR A 218 11.81 -8.43 5.97
N GLY A 219 11.11 -9.55 5.97
CA GLY A 219 11.61 -10.81 5.38
C GLY A 219 12.59 -11.61 6.26
N THR A 220 12.92 -11.14 7.47
CA THR A 220 13.74 -11.90 8.42
C THR A 220 13.04 -13.21 8.82
N PRO A 221 13.71 -14.37 8.85
CA PRO A 221 13.15 -15.60 9.42
C PRO A 221 12.76 -15.39 10.89
N VAL A 222 11.51 -15.73 11.25
CA VAL A 222 10.97 -15.55 12.61
C VAL A 222 10.53 -16.86 13.27
N GLY A 223 10.64 -17.97 12.57
CA GLY A 223 10.30 -19.30 13.05
C GLY A 223 9.92 -20.25 11.94
N THR A 224 9.25 -21.32 12.31
CA THR A 224 8.71 -22.32 11.39
C THR A 224 7.26 -22.65 11.73
N VAL A 225 6.49 -23.12 10.76
CA VAL A 225 5.10 -23.51 10.96
C VAL A 225 4.98 -24.62 11.99
N ALA A 226 4.28 -24.33 13.09
CA ALA A 226 4.04 -25.28 14.18
C ALA A 226 3.06 -26.40 13.76
N PRO A 227 3.14 -27.61 14.38
CA PRO A 227 2.27 -28.73 14.04
C PRO A 227 0.77 -28.42 14.16
N GLY A 228 0.37 -27.56 15.10
CA GLY A 228 -1.02 -27.13 15.26
C GLY A 228 -1.49 -26.25 14.09
N ALA A 229 -0.65 -25.33 13.65
CA ALA A 229 -0.90 -24.48 12.51
C ALA A 229 -0.92 -25.27 11.20
N ALA A 230 -0.03 -26.25 11.03
CA ALA A 230 -0.02 -27.15 9.88
C ALA A 230 -1.35 -27.89 9.72
N ARG A 231 -1.90 -28.44 10.81
CA ARG A 231 -3.23 -29.11 10.77
C ARG A 231 -4.36 -28.15 10.40
N HIS A 232 -4.27 -26.89 10.81
CA HIS A 232 -5.31 -25.90 10.52
C HIS A 232 -5.23 -25.36 9.09
N THR A 233 -4.03 -25.07 8.60
CA THR A 233 -3.82 -24.36 7.33
C THR A 233 -3.52 -25.27 6.16
N GLY A 234 -3.01 -26.50 6.41
CA GLY A 234 -2.45 -27.38 5.37
C GLY A 234 -1.01 -27.04 4.98
N ILE A 235 -0.39 -25.99 5.54
CA ILE A 235 1.04 -25.71 5.32
C ILE A 235 1.85 -26.79 6.02
N PRO A 236 2.84 -27.44 5.38
CA PRO A 236 3.68 -28.43 6.03
C PRO A 236 4.35 -27.88 7.31
N ALA A 237 4.32 -28.70 8.38
CA ALA A 237 5.03 -28.34 9.61
C ALA A 237 6.54 -28.19 9.32
N GLY A 238 7.17 -27.22 9.97
CA GLY A 238 8.59 -26.91 9.73
C GLY A 238 8.86 -25.98 8.56
N THR A 239 7.83 -25.60 7.75
CA THR A 239 7.99 -24.58 6.70
C THR A 239 8.49 -23.27 7.33
N PRO A 240 9.56 -22.64 6.77
CA PRO A 240 10.06 -21.35 7.27
C PRO A 240 8.99 -20.26 7.22
N VAL A 241 8.91 -19.44 8.27
CA VAL A 241 8.02 -18.27 8.36
C VAL A 241 8.88 -17.03 8.45
N ARG A 242 8.56 -16.01 7.65
CA ARG A 242 9.30 -14.75 7.60
C ARG A 242 8.48 -13.60 8.15
N ALA A 243 9.16 -12.60 8.73
CA ALA A 243 8.56 -11.33 9.11
C ALA A 243 7.91 -10.69 7.88
N GLY A 244 6.67 -10.31 8.04
CA GLY A 244 5.87 -9.75 6.96
C GLY A 244 6.10 -8.26 6.73
N THR A 245 5.04 -7.62 6.24
CA THR A 245 5.00 -6.18 5.95
C THR A 245 3.54 -5.69 5.94
N THR A 246 3.31 -4.41 5.68
CA THR A 246 1.95 -3.92 5.44
C THR A 246 1.46 -4.28 4.04
N ASP A 247 0.12 -4.40 3.88
CA ASP A 247 -0.57 -4.59 2.61
C ASP A 247 -0.10 -3.62 1.51
N GLY A 248 0.06 -2.33 1.86
CA GLY A 248 0.53 -1.31 0.93
C GLY A 248 1.99 -1.48 0.49
N VAL A 249 2.85 -2.06 1.33
CA VAL A 249 4.24 -2.39 0.95
C VAL A 249 4.28 -3.71 0.19
N ALA A 250 3.46 -4.70 0.55
CA ALA A 250 3.31 -5.93 -0.22
C ALA A 250 2.82 -5.65 -1.66
N ALA A 251 1.83 -4.75 -1.83
CA ALA A 251 1.39 -4.28 -3.15
C ALA A 251 2.51 -3.57 -3.93
N GLN A 252 3.36 -2.79 -3.23
CA GLN A 252 4.55 -2.18 -3.85
C GLN A 252 5.56 -3.25 -4.32
N ILE A 253 5.78 -4.31 -3.53
CA ILE A 253 6.61 -5.45 -3.93
C ILE A 253 6.04 -6.13 -5.17
N ALA A 254 4.72 -6.37 -5.21
CA ALA A 254 4.03 -6.96 -6.36
C ALA A 254 4.11 -6.10 -7.64
N SER A 255 4.41 -4.81 -7.52
CA SER A 255 4.63 -3.91 -8.67
C SER A 255 6.06 -3.94 -9.23
N ALA A 256 7.01 -4.57 -8.55
CA ALA A 256 8.46 -4.49 -8.80
C ALA A 256 9.03 -3.06 -8.79
N ALA A 257 8.31 -2.08 -8.25
CA ALA A 257 8.78 -0.69 -8.19
C ALA A 257 9.62 -0.42 -6.93
N LEU A 258 10.68 -1.23 -6.72
CA LEU A 258 11.53 -1.20 -5.52
C LEU A 258 12.93 -0.62 -5.79
N ALA A 259 13.40 -0.62 -7.04
CA ALA A 259 14.66 0.01 -7.39
C ALA A 259 14.50 1.55 -7.46
N PRO A 260 15.56 2.32 -7.13
CA PRO A 260 15.50 3.78 -7.22
C PRO A 260 15.04 4.28 -8.60
N GLY A 261 14.10 5.21 -8.61
CA GLY A 261 13.51 5.75 -9.84
C GLY A 261 12.34 4.96 -10.42
N ARG A 262 12.01 3.78 -9.88
CA ARG A 262 10.80 3.01 -10.22
C ARG A 262 9.61 3.50 -9.40
N TRP A 263 8.46 3.61 -10.04
CA TRP A 263 7.22 4.13 -9.44
C TRP A 263 6.06 3.19 -9.67
N ALA A 264 5.24 2.98 -8.65
CA ALA A 264 3.96 2.32 -8.75
C ALA A 264 2.84 3.35 -8.60
N ALA A 265 1.86 3.30 -9.48
CA ALA A 265 0.67 4.14 -9.45
C ALA A 265 -0.58 3.26 -9.42
N THR A 266 -1.14 3.13 -8.22
CA THR A 266 -2.38 2.37 -7.98
C THR A 266 -3.57 3.28 -8.18
N LEU A 267 -4.31 3.09 -9.27
CA LEU A 267 -5.53 3.82 -9.55
C LEU A 267 -6.74 2.94 -9.24
N GLY A 268 -7.34 3.22 -8.11
CA GLY A 268 -8.58 2.65 -7.61
C GLY A 268 -9.56 3.78 -7.28
N THR A 269 -10.37 3.63 -6.23
CA THR A 269 -11.24 4.71 -5.72
C THR A 269 -10.49 6.00 -5.44
N THR A 270 -9.20 5.89 -5.16
CA THR A 270 -8.21 6.97 -4.99
C THR A 270 -6.98 6.66 -5.83
N LEU A 271 -6.15 7.67 -6.13
CA LEU A 271 -4.83 7.47 -6.71
C LEU A 271 -3.79 7.40 -5.60
N VAL A 272 -3.02 6.31 -5.57
CA VAL A 272 -1.85 6.16 -4.70
C VAL A 272 -0.61 6.07 -5.57
N LEU A 273 0.34 6.97 -5.35
CA LEU A 273 1.64 6.95 -6.03
C LEU A 273 2.73 6.68 -5.00
N LYS A 274 3.59 5.69 -5.29
CA LYS A 274 4.70 5.33 -4.42
C LYS A 274 5.89 4.89 -5.25
N GLY A 275 7.08 5.37 -4.90
CA GLY A 275 8.32 4.99 -5.60
C GLY A 275 9.42 4.59 -4.65
N SER A 276 10.62 4.38 -5.19
CA SER A 276 11.80 4.04 -4.40
C SER A 276 12.90 5.10 -4.55
N THR A 277 13.51 5.46 -3.41
CA THR A 277 14.59 6.45 -3.34
C THR A 277 15.66 6.03 -2.34
N PRO A 278 16.94 6.39 -2.57
CA PRO A 278 18.01 6.07 -1.62
C PRO A 278 17.94 6.93 -0.35
N ARG A 279 17.35 8.13 -0.43
CA ARG A 279 17.22 9.07 0.70
C ARG A 279 15.74 9.34 0.98
N ARG A 280 15.44 9.65 2.24
CA ARG A 280 14.11 10.07 2.66
C ARG A 280 13.71 11.36 1.96
N ILE A 281 12.52 11.39 1.41
CA ILE A 281 11.94 12.62 0.88
C ILE A 281 11.14 13.30 1.99
N HIS A 282 11.47 14.56 2.23
CA HIS A 282 10.77 15.44 3.15
C HIS A 282 9.90 16.40 2.37
N ASP A 283 8.64 16.48 2.73
CA ASP A 283 7.71 17.44 2.17
C ASP A 283 7.20 18.39 3.27
N PRO A 284 7.65 19.65 3.28
CA PRO A 284 7.17 20.63 4.27
C PRO A 284 5.66 20.86 4.26
N ALA A 285 4.99 20.61 3.11
CA ALA A 285 3.55 20.71 2.99
C ALA A 285 2.79 19.48 3.53
N GLY A 286 3.50 18.39 3.84
CA GLY A 286 2.91 17.16 4.39
C GLY A 286 2.10 16.32 3.39
N ALA A 287 2.17 16.62 2.08
CA ALA A 287 1.48 15.84 1.06
C ALA A 287 2.18 14.49 0.78
N VAL A 288 3.51 14.46 0.92
CA VAL A 288 4.34 13.26 0.67
C VAL A 288 4.85 12.71 2.01
N TYR A 289 4.74 11.40 2.17
CA TYR A 289 5.32 10.65 3.28
C TYR A 289 6.18 9.49 2.78
N SER A 290 7.16 9.06 3.57
CA SER A 290 8.12 8.03 3.19
C SER A 290 8.07 6.83 4.14
N HIS A 291 7.80 5.63 3.60
CA HIS A 291 7.99 4.38 4.34
C HIS A 291 9.41 3.85 4.15
N ARG A 292 9.85 2.94 5.04
CA ARG A 292 11.11 2.22 4.83
C ARG A 292 10.96 1.24 3.68
N ASN A 293 11.94 1.22 2.77
CA ASN A 293 12.04 0.17 1.76
C ASN A 293 12.71 -1.06 2.41
N PRO A 294 12.15 -2.27 2.27
CA PRO A 294 12.74 -3.49 2.85
C PRO A 294 14.19 -3.77 2.43
N ASP A 295 14.59 -3.39 1.22
CA ASP A 295 15.98 -3.51 0.74
C ASP A 295 16.89 -2.34 1.14
N GLY A 296 16.40 -1.44 1.96
CA GLY A 296 17.08 -0.20 2.31
C GLY A 296 16.59 0.98 1.47
N GLY A 297 16.91 2.20 1.94
CA GLY A 297 16.32 3.40 1.34
C GLY A 297 14.85 3.59 1.72
N TRP A 298 14.07 4.25 0.86
CA TRP A 298 12.76 4.77 1.20
C TRP A 298 11.74 4.58 0.09
N LEU A 299 10.48 4.53 0.49
CA LEU A 299 9.32 4.47 -0.40
C LEU A 299 8.50 5.76 -0.21
N PRO A 300 8.90 6.89 -0.82
CA PRO A 300 8.13 8.11 -0.80
C PRO A 300 6.89 8.00 -1.67
N GLY A 301 5.85 8.72 -1.29
CA GLY A 301 4.63 8.78 -2.07
C GLY A 301 3.51 9.48 -1.34
N GLY A 302 2.32 9.41 -1.91
CA GLY A 302 1.12 9.99 -1.35
C GLY A 302 -0.13 9.32 -1.89
N ALA A 303 -1.27 9.65 -1.28
CA ALA A 303 -2.57 9.17 -1.67
C ALA A 303 -3.50 10.36 -1.89
N ALA A 304 -3.94 10.57 -3.14
CA ALA A 304 -4.91 11.58 -3.50
C ALA A 304 -6.33 11.16 -3.08
N ASN A 305 -7.20 12.13 -2.87
CA ASN A 305 -8.63 11.89 -2.76
C ASN A 305 -9.27 11.74 -4.16
N ALA A 306 -8.65 12.30 -5.19
CA ALA A 306 -8.99 12.04 -6.58
C ALA A 306 -8.75 10.57 -6.96
N GLY A 307 -9.66 9.99 -7.75
CA GLY A 307 -9.57 8.61 -8.20
C GLY A 307 -10.83 8.18 -8.94
N THR A 308 -10.98 6.88 -9.21
CA THR A 308 -12.09 6.34 -10.04
C THR A 308 -13.47 6.46 -9.38
N ARG A 309 -13.54 6.77 -8.08
CA ARG A 309 -14.82 7.04 -7.40
C ARG A 309 -15.63 8.12 -8.11
N VAL A 310 -14.96 9.05 -8.80
CA VAL A 310 -15.61 10.11 -9.57
C VAL A 310 -16.52 9.56 -10.65
N TRP A 311 -16.22 8.39 -11.23
CA TRP A 311 -17.05 7.81 -12.29
C TRP A 311 -18.42 7.36 -11.78
N SER A 312 -18.44 6.59 -10.66
CA SER A 312 -19.73 6.17 -10.07
C SER A 312 -20.55 7.35 -9.57
N HIS A 313 -19.89 8.43 -9.13
CA HIS A 313 -20.56 9.65 -8.67
C HIS A 313 -21.10 10.52 -9.83
N ALA A 314 -20.26 10.74 -10.84
CA ALA A 314 -20.59 11.64 -11.96
C ALA A 314 -21.38 10.96 -13.09
N LEU A 315 -21.31 9.64 -13.19
CA LEU A 315 -21.84 8.83 -14.29
C LEU A 315 -22.64 7.64 -13.77
N PRO A 316 -23.66 7.86 -12.90
CA PRO A 316 -24.43 6.78 -12.32
C PRO A 316 -25.14 5.97 -13.42
N GLY A 317 -25.12 4.64 -13.29
CA GLY A 317 -25.75 3.73 -14.24
C GLY A 317 -24.94 3.44 -15.50
N HIS A 318 -23.76 4.04 -15.68
CA HIS A 318 -22.90 3.79 -16.83
C HIS A 318 -21.70 2.92 -16.45
N HIS A 319 -21.38 1.92 -17.28
CA HIS A 319 -20.21 1.09 -17.08
C HIS A 319 -18.97 1.74 -17.75
N PRO A 320 -17.81 1.83 -17.07
CA PRO A 320 -16.60 2.46 -17.63
C PRO A 320 -16.14 1.85 -18.96
N ALA A 321 -16.33 0.55 -19.19
CA ALA A 321 -15.96 -0.10 -20.45
C ALA A 321 -16.75 0.46 -21.64
N ASP A 322 -18.07 0.63 -21.51
CA ASP A 322 -18.95 1.15 -22.57
C ASP A 322 -18.62 2.61 -22.89
N LEU A 323 -18.29 3.38 -21.85
CA LEU A 323 -17.88 4.78 -22.00
C LEU A 323 -16.51 4.90 -22.66
N THR A 324 -15.60 3.95 -22.39
CA THR A 324 -14.27 3.91 -23.00
C THR A 324 -14.37 3.77 -24.53
N GLU A 325 -15.21 2.86 -25.02
CA GLU A 325 -15.40 2.66 -26.47
C GLU A 325 -15.86 3.93 -27.18
N ARG A 326 -16.75 4.70 -26.54
CA ARG A 326 -17.28 5.96 -27.09
C ARG A 326 -16.33 7.15 -26.90
N ALA A 327 -15.44 7.08 -25.93
CA ALA A 327 -14.53 8.17 -25.57
C ALA A 327 -13.18 8.10 -26.30
N ARG A 328 -12.79 6.93 -26.81
CA ARG A 328 -11.42 6.68 -27.31
C ARG A 328 -10.97 7.60 -28.45
N ASP A 329 -11.90 8.00 -29.32
CA ASP A 329 -11.61 8.80 -30.50
C ASP A 329 -11.90 10.29 -30.32
N LEU A 330 -12.28 10.70 -29.11
CA LEU A 330 -12.50 12.10 -28.80
C LEU A 330 -11.18 12.88 -28.74
N PRO A 331 -11.18 14.13 -29.24
CA PRO A 331 -9.98 14.98 -29.18
C PRO A 331 -9.60 15.33 -27.73
N VAL A 332 -8.33 15.69 -27.50
CA VAL A 332 -7.87 16.16 -26.20
C VAL A 332 -8.75 17.29 -25.67
N PRO A 333 -9.23 17.27 -24.44
CA PRO A 333 -10.15 18.28 -23.91
C PRO A 333 -9.53 19.69 -23.94
N GLY A 334 -10.31 20.67 -24.38
CA GLY A 334 -9.92 22.09 -24.46
C GLY A 334 -9.92 22.81 -23.09
N GLY A 335 -10.45 22.17 -22.04
CA GLY A 335 -10.49 22.68 -20.67
C GLY A 335 -9.68 21.87 -19.69
N ALA A 336 -9.83 22.18 -18.40
CA ALA A 336 -9.21 21.45 -17.28
C ALA A 336 -10.29 20.82 -16.40
N THR A 337 -10.04 19.57 -15.95
CA THR A 337 -10.95 18.83 -15.07
C THR A 337 -10.18 18.32 -13.88
N TYR A 338 -10.64 18.63 -12.64
CA TYR A 338 -10.13 18.02 -11.40
C TYR A 338 -11.15 17.03 -10.87
N PRO A 339 -10.81 15.71 -10.86
CA PRO A 339 -11.78 14.64 -10.64
C PRO A 339 -11.95 14.31 -9.14
N LEU A 340 -12.53 15.24 -8.37
CA LEU A 340 -12.77 15.08 -6.94
C LEU A 340 -14.27 14.96 -6.66
N THR A 341 -14.65 14.02 -5.78
CA THR A 341 -16.08 13.78 -5.43
C THR A 341 -16.53 14.44 -4.13
N GLY A 342 -15.58 14.83 -3.28
CA GLY A 342 -15.82 15.47 -1.99
C GLY A 342 -15.06 16.78 -1.88
N THR A 343 -14.93 17.27 -0.67
CA THR A 343 -14.11 18.47 -0.37
C THR A 343 -12.80 18.04 0.25
N GLY A 344 -11.73 18.75 -0.13
CA GLY A 344 -10.38 18.57 0.36
C GLY A 344 -9.52 17.64 -0.48
N GLU A 345 -8.28 18.07 -0.72
CA GLU A 345 -7.22 17.26 -1.32
C GLU A 345 -6.00 17.21 -0.39
N ARG A 346 -5.30 16.09 -0.38
CA ARG A 346 -4.14 15.85 0.48
C ARG A 346 -2.87 15.50 -0.29
N PHE A 347 -3.00 15.14 -1.57
CA PHE A 347 -1.90 14.80 -2.48
C PHE A 347 -2.39 14.95 -3.92
N PRO A 348 -1.62 15.54 -4.85
CA PRO A 348 -0.21 15.97 -4.75
C PRO A 348 0.01 17.33 -4.07
N PHE A 349 -1.03 17.98 -3.62
CA PHE A 349 -1.00 19.23 -2.83
C PHE A 349 -1.98 19.12 -1.66
N VAL A 350 -1.82 19.96 -0.65
CA VAL A 350 -2.72 20.03 0.50
C VAL A 350 -3.64 21.25 0.33
N ALA A 351 -4.93 20.99 0.10
CA ALA A 351 -5.96 22.02 0.00
C ALA A 351 -7.27 21.48 0.63
N PRO A 352 -7.55 21.83 1.92
CA PRO A 352 -8.71 21.31 2.64
C PRO A 352 -10.06 21.73 2.05
N ASP A 353 -10.08 22.81 1.29
CA ASP A 353 -11.23 23.40 0.62
C ASP A 353 -11.37 22.99 -0.86
N ALA A 354 -10.43 22.22 -1.40
CA ALA A 354 -10.45 21.81 -2.80
C ALA A 354 -11.73 21.04 -3.12
N THR A 355 -12.33 21.35 -4.28
CA THR A 355 -13.51 20.67 -4.83
C THR A 355 -13.26 20.26 -6.27
N GLY A 356 -14.01 19.27 -6.76
CA GLY A 356 -13.96 18.89 -8.17
C GLY A 356 -14.45 20.03 -9.08
N PHE A 357 -13.80 20.19 -10.23
CA PHE A 357 -14.22 21.15 -11.24
C PHE A 357 -14.05 20.59 -12.65
N ASP A 358 -14.78 21.18 -13.60
CA ASP A 358 -14.68 20.92 -15.02
C ASP A 358 -14.86 22.26 -15.76
N THR A 359 -13.89 22.67 -16.57
CA THR A 359 -13.86 23.95 -17.26
C THR A 359 -13.69 23.79 -18.77
N GLY A 360 -13.96 24.88 -19.51
CA GLY A 360 -13.75 24.91 -20.93
C GLY A 360 -14.96 24.40 -21.76
N PRO A 361 -14.77 24.27 -23.08
CA PRO A 361 -15.84 23.84 -23.99
C PRO A 361 -16.38 22.46 -23.60
N GLY A 362 -17.72 22.34 -23.52
CA GLY A 362 -18.42 21.10 -23.20
C GLY A 362 -18.47 20.74 -21.68
N SER A 363 -18.01 21.61 -20.79
CA SER A 363 -18.07 21.37 -19.33
C SER A 363 -19.50 21.22 -18.80
N GLY A 364 -20.48 21.87 -19.40
CA GLY A 364 -21.92 21.73 -19.11
C GLY A 364 -22.63 20.64 -19.92
N GLY A 365 -21.91 19.89 -20.76
CA GLY A 365 -22.50 18.88 -21.64
C GLY A 365 -23.00 17.65 -20.86
N THR A 366 -24.11 17.08 -21.32
CA THR A 366 -24.79 15.92 -20.70
C THR A 366 -24.33 14.57 -21.25
N ASP A 367 -23.52 14.54 -22.34
CA ASP A 367 -23.04 13.27 -22.91
C ASP A 367 -22.09 12.55 -21.93
N PRO A 368 -22.46 11.36 -21.46
CA PRO A 368 -21.64 10.59 -20.48
C PRO A 368 -20.25 10.22 -21.00
N ALA A 369 -20.09 9.97 -22.30
CA ALA A 369 -18.80 9.60 -22.86
C ALA A 369 -17.82 10.78 -22.87
N GLN A 370 -18.27 11.98 -23.24
CA GLN A 370 -17.47 13.19 -23.18
C GLN A 370 -17.09 13.53 -21.73
N ARG A 371 -18.02 13.38 -20.79
CA ARG A 371 -17.75 13.61 -19.36
C ARG A 371 -16.74 12.59 -18.82
N PHE A 372 -16.90 11.32 -19.16
CA PHE A 372 -15.92 10.28 -18.81
C PHE A 372 -14.53 10.58 -19.34
N HIS A 373 -14.45 11.01 -20.61
CA HIS A 373 -13.21 11.38 -21.28
C HIS A 373 -12.49 12.52 -20.55
N ARG A 374 -13.19 13.61 -20.19
CA ARG A 374 -12.60 14.72 -19.43
C ARG A 374 -12.13 14.30 -18.06
N LEU A 375 -12.90 13.48 -17.34
CA LEU A 375 -12.51 12.94 -16.02
C LEU A 375 -11.28 12.03 -16.11
N ALA A 376 -11.17 11.20 -17.15
CA ALA A 376 -10.02 10.34 -17.39
C ALA A 376 -8.75 11.16 -17.67
N HIS A 377 -8.83 12.21 -18.50
CA HIS A 377 -7.75 13.16 -18.70
C HIS A 377 -7.35 13.86 -17.40
N GLY A 378 -8.32 14.30 -16.61
CA GLY A 378 -8.08 14.90 -15.28
C GLY A 378 -7.30 13.96 -14.36
N LEU A 379 -7.68 12.68 -14.28
CA LEU A 379 -6.94 11.67 -13.48
C LEU A 379 -5.50 11.49 -13.94
N ALA A 380 -5.26 11.43 -15.26
CA ALA A 380 -3.91 11.33 -15.80
C ALA A 380 -3.06 12.58 -15.50
N HIS A 381 -3.66 13.78 -15.55
CA HIS A 381 -2.98 15.02 -15.20
C HIS A 381 -2.69 15.14 -13.69
N VAL A 382 -3.56 14.63 -12.80
CA VAL A 382 -3.28 14.51 -11.35
C VAL A 382 -2.07 13.59 -11.12
N GLU A 383 -1.99 12.47 -11.83
CA GLU A 383 -0.84 11.55 -11.71
C GLU A 383 0.46 12.20 -12.18
N ARG A 384 0.44 12.96 -13.30
CA ARG A 384 1.59 13.72 -13.79
C ARG A 384 2.04 14.77 -12.76
N LEU A 385 1.11 15.57 -12.24
CA LEU A 385 1.38 16.56 -11.19
C LEU A 385 2.00 15.91 -9.94
N ALA A 386 1.53 14.71 -9.57
CA ALA A 386 2.05 13.96 -8.44
C ALA A 386 3.53 13.56 -8.63
N LEU A 387 3.90 13.09 -9.82
CA LEU A 387 5.30 12.79 -10.17
C LEU A 387 6.16 14.06 -10.23
N ASP A 388 5.60 15.16 -10.76
CA ASP A 388 6.28 16.45 -10.83
C ASP A 388 6.54 17.02 -9.42
N ARG A 389 5.57 16.88 -8.51
CA ARG A 389 5.76 17.23 -7.10
C ARG A 389 6.89 16.43 -6.46
N LEU A 390 6.92 15.13 -6.64
CA LEU A 390 7.97 14.26 -6.11
C LEU A 390 9.35 14.62 -6.68
N ARG A 391 9.42 14.94 -7.98
CA ARG A 391 10.65 15.42 -8.62
C ARG A 391 11.14 16.74 -8.03
N THR A 392 10.24 17.69 -7.80
CA THR A 392 10.56 18.97 -7.15
C THR A 392 11.11 18.78 -5.74
N LEU A 393 10.67 17.73 -5.04
CA LEU A 393 11.17 17.34 -3.71
C LEU A 393 12.50 16.55 -3.78
N GLY A 394 13.07 16.33 -4.97
CA GLY A 394 14.34 15.66 -5.18
C GLY A 394 14.25 14.14 -5.37
N ALA A 395 13.06 13.59 -5.56
CA ALA A 395 12.93 12.17 -5.90
C ALA A 395 13.30 11.90 -7.36
N PRO A 396 13.96 10.77 -7.70
CA PRO A 396 14.30 10.39 -9.07
C PRO A 396 13.04 9.91 -9.83
N ALA A 397 12.13 10.81 -10.13
CA ALA A 397 10.84 10.50 -10.74
C ALA A 397 10.90 10.53 -12.29
N HIS A 398 11.90 9.90 -12.88
CA HIS A 398 12.10 9.85 -14.34
C HIS A 398 11.92 8.45 -14.95
N GLY A 399 11.87 7.41 -14.13
CA GLY A 399 11.82 6.03 -14.57
C GLY A 399 10.44 5.52 -14.97
N LEU A 400 10.34 4.22 -15.06
CA LEU A 400 9.12 3.51 -15.41
C LEU A 400 8.04 3.68 -14.34
N VAL A 401 6.79 3.70 -14.78
CA VAL A 401 5.61 3.65 -13.91
C VAL A 401 4.93 2.30 -14.07
N THR A 402 4.70 1.62 -12.97
CA THR A 402 3.90 0.40 -12.93
C THR A 402 2.46 0.77 -12.51
N ALA A 403 1.51 0.55 -13.40
CA ALA A 403 0.09 0.77 -13.15
C ALA A 403 -0.54 -0.44 -12.46
N THR A 404 -1.21 -0.21 -11.34
CA THR A 404 -1.95 -1.21 -10.58
C THR A 404 -3.33 -0.69 -10.18
N GLY A 405 -4.13 -1.52 -9.52
CA GLY A 405 -5.52 -1.21 -9.19
C GLY A 405 -6.49 -1.50 -10.34
N GLY A 406 -7.78 -1.48 -10.05
CA GLY A 406 -8.81 -1.89 -11.01
C GLY A 406 -8.85 -1.07 -12.31
N ALA A 407 -8.36 0.15 -12.30
CA ALA A 407 -8.29 0.98 -13.50
C ALA A 407 -7.18 0.56 -14.49
N ALA A 408 -6.19 -0.25 -14.05
CA ALA A 408 -5.13 -0.75 -14.92
C ALA A 408 -5.65 -1.73 -15.99
N ASP A 409 -6.82 -2.33 -15.77
CA ASP A 409 -7.46 -3.24 -16.75
C ASP A 409 -8.02 -2.47 -17.96
N ASN A 410 -8.28 -1.18 -17.82
CA ASN A 410 -8.71 -0.33 -18.93
C ASN A 410 -7.50 0.07 -19.79
N THR A 411 -7.32 -0.60 -20.91
CA THR A 411 -6.17 -0.43 -21.81
C THR A 411 -6.08 0.99 -22.38
N TRP A 412 -7.22 1.60 -22.76
CA TRP A 412 -7.25 2.98 -23.26
C TRP A 412 -6.81 3.98 -22.20
N LEU A 413 -7.35 3.86 -20.97
CA LEU A 413 -6.96 4.73 -19.87
C LEU A 413 -5.47 4.57 -19.52
N THR A 414 -4.93 3.35 -19.55
CA THR A 414 -3.53 3.10 -19.28
C THR A 414 -2.62 3.66 -20.38
N GLN A 415 -3.07 3.61 -21.66
CA GLN A 415 -2.39 4.29 -22.75
C GLN A 415 -2.44 5.81 -22.58
N LEU A 416 -3.60 6.39 -22.25
CA LEU A 416 -3.72 7.82 -21.95
C LEU A 416 -2.76 8.26 -20.83
N ARG A 417 -2.61 7.43 -19.79
CA ARG A 417 -1.64 7.70 -18.70
C ARG A 417 -0.22 7.71 -19.25
N ALA A 418 0.17 6.74 -20.07
CA ALA A 418 1.49 6.72 -20.70
C ALA A 418 1.76 7.98 -21.52
N ASP A 419 0.77 8.40 -22.33
CA ASP A 419 0.84 9.60 -23.17
C ASP A 419 0.99 10.88 -22.33
N VAL A 420 0.16 11.06 -21.31
CA VAL A 420 0.20 12.24 -20.42
C VAL A 420 1.48 12.28 -19.59
N LEU A 421 1.94 11.12 -19.09
CA LEU A 421 3.15 11.02 -18.29
C LEU A 421 4.43 11.13 -19.11
N ARG A 422 4.35 11.00 -20.44
CA ARG A 422 5.51 11.01 -21.37
C ARG A 422 6.52 9.91 -21.06
N ARG A 423 6.04 8.74 -20.64
CA ARG A 423 6.88 7.60 -20.26
C ARG A 423 6.16 6.27 -20.35
N PRO A 424 6.90 5.17 -20.50
CA PRO A 424 6.28 3.85 -20.51
C PRO A 424 5.52 3.55 -19.22
N VAL A 425 4.33 2.96 -19.35
CA VAL A 425 3.52 2.45 -18.25
C VAL A 425 3.42 0.92 -18.39
N LEU A 426 3.84 0.21 -17.34
CA LEU A 426 3.79 -1.26 -17.27
C LEU A 426 2.57 -1.70 -16.47
N VAL A 427 1.94 -2.79 -16.89
CA VAL A 427 0.87 -3.46 -16.14
C VAL A 427 1.35 -4.87 -15.78
N PRO A 428 1.56 -5.20 -14.50
CA PRO A 428 1.94 -6.54 -14.07
C PRO A 428 0.82 -7.56 -14.29
N ALA A 429 1.19 -8.83 -14.46
CA ALA A 429 0.23 -9.93 -14.52
C ALA A 429 -0.48 -10.17 -13.18
N HIS A 430 0.22 -9.92 -12.06
CA HIS A 430 -0.29 -10.06 -10.71
C HIS A 430 0.05 -8.80 -9.89
N THR A 431 -0.95 -8.20 -9.25
CA THR A 431 -0.83 -6.93 -8.52
C THR A 431 -1.27 -7.03 -7.05
N GLY A 432 -1.71 -8.20 -6.61
CA GLY A 432 -2.23 -8.41 -5.26
C GLY A 432 -1.14 -8.48 -4.20
N SER A 433 -1.44 -8.02 -2.97
CA SER A 433 -0.52 -8.05 -1.83
C SER A 433 -0.06 -9.47 -1.50
N ALA A 434 -0.93 -10.49 -1.62
CA ALA A 434 -0.55 -11.90 -1.45
C ALA A 434 0.59 -12.33 -2.39
N PHE A 435 0.60 -11.85 -3.66
CA PHE A 435 1.71 -12.09 -4.57
C PHE A 435 2.99 -11.40 -4.09
N GLY A 436 2.89 -10.16 -3.64
CA GLY A 436 4.02 -9.43 -3.09
C GLY A 436 4.60 -10.11 -1.83
N SER A 437 3.75 -10.65 -0.97
CA SER A 437 4.17 -11.44 0.20
C SER A 437 4.83 -12.76 -0.20
N ALA A 438 4.42 -13.43 -1.29
CA ALA A 438 5.12 -14.60 -1.82
C ALA A 438 6.51 -14.24 -2.39
N VAL A 439 6.63 -13.08 -3.08
CA VAL A 439 7.93 -12.55 -3.51
C VAL A 439 8.84 -12.28 -2.31
N LEU A 440 8.31 -11.66 -1.24
CA LEU A 440 9.05 -11.43 0.00
C LEU A 440 9.46 -12.73 0.69
N ALA A 441 8.56 -13.74 0.68
CA ALA A 441 8.88 -15.08 1.21
C ALA A 441 10.07 -15.72 0.50
N ARG A 442 10.24 -15.48 -0.81
CA ARG A 442 11.37 -16.00 -1.60
C ARG A 442 12.65 -15.19 -1.40
N ALA A 443 12.55 -13.87 -1.24
CA ALA A 443 13.70 -12.99 -1.37
C ALA A 443 14.79 -13.25 -0.33
N PRO A 444 16.05 -13.46 -0.72
CA PRO A 444 17.16 -13.36 0.21
C PRO A 444 17.27 -11.94 0.79
N ARG A 445 17.87 -11.82 1.96
CA ARG A 445 18.09 -10.50 2.58
C ARG A 445 18.92 -9.59 1.65
N GLY A 446 18.42 -8.38 1.41
CA GLY A 446 19.07 -7.38 0.56
C GLY A 446 18.95 -7.66 -0.96
N ALA A 447 18.08 -8.58 -1.37
CA ALA A 447 17.85 -8.93 -2.76
C ALA A 447 16.37 -8.87 -3.16
N LEU A 448 15.54 -8.17 -2.41
CA LEU A 448 14.09 -8.12 -2.67
C LEU A 448 13.76 -7.44 -4.00
N ALA A 449 14.44 -6.35 -4.35
CA ALA A 449 14.22 -5.67 -5.63
C ALA A 449 14.56 -6.58 -6.82
N ALA A 450 15.69 -7.26 -6.78
CA ALA A 450 16.09 -8.22 -7.83
C ALA A 450 15.13 -9.42 -7.90
N THR A 451 14.67 -9.93 -6.73
CA THR A 451 13.69 -11.01 -6.67
C THR A 451 12.35 -10.58 -7.26
N ALA A 452 11.89 -9.37 -6.94
CA ALA A 452 10.66 -8.83 -7.51
C ALA A 452 10.78 -8.64 -9.03
N GLU A 453 11.89 -8.12 -9.54
CA GLU A 453 12.12 -7.99 -10.97
C GLU A 453 12.12 -9.35 -11.70
N ALA A 454 12.62 -10.40 -11.08
CA ALA A 454 12.63 -11.75 -11.64
C ALA A 454 11.24 -12.43 -11.63
N MET A 455 10.42 -12.17 -10.61
CA MET A 455 9.11 -12.82 -10.42
C MET A 455 7.93 -12.03 -11.00
N VAL A 456 8.01 -10.71 -11.03
CA VAL A 456 6.90 -9.87 -11.51
C VAL A 456 6.92 -9.81 -13.04
N ARG A 457 6.02 -10.56 -13.65
CA ARG A 457 5.86 -10.57 -15.12
C ARG A 457 5.04 -9.37 -15.57
N THR A 458 5.50 -8.67 -16.61
CA THR A 458 4.75 -7.61 -17.28
C THR A 458 3.74 -8.24 -18.23
N ALA A 459 2.45 -8.02 -17.98
CA ALA A 459 1.37 -8.47 -18.86
C ALA A 459 1.17 -7.53 -20.05
N ARG A 460 1.27 -6.21 -19.81
CA ARG A 460 1.12 -5.18 -20.86
C ARG A 460 2.12 -4.06 -20.63
N ARG A 461 2.55 -3.45 -21.75
CA ARG A 461 3.43 -2.27 -21.76
C ARG A 461 2.83 -1.25 -22.71
N HIS A 462 2.68 -0.04 -22.25
CA HIS A 462 2.17 1.10 -23.02
C HIS A 462 3.27 2.12 -23.19
N GLU A 463 3.67 2.35 -24.44
CA GLU A 463 4.62 3.41 -24.79
C GLU A 463 3.85 4.72 -25.03
N PRO A 464 4.41 5.89 -24.66
CA PRO A 464 3.79 7.16 -24.96
C PRO A 464 3.75 7.42 -26.47
N ASP A 465 2.61 7.92 -26.97
CA ASP A 465 2.47 8.33 -28.36
C ASP A 465 3.08 9.73 -28.58
N PRO A 466 4.17 9.86 -29.34
CA PRO A 466 4.79 11.16 -29.59
C PRO A 466 3.86 12.14 -30.35
N ALA A 467 2.93 11.63 -31.17
CA ALA A 467 2.02 12.47 -31.95
C ALA A 467 1.01 13.24 -31.08
N ARG A 468 0.74 12.75 -29.86
CA ARG A 468 -0.18 13.39 -28.90
C ARG A 468 0.53 14.32 -27.93
N ALA A 469 1.85 14.38 -27.99
CA ALA A 469 2.70 15.00 -27.00
C ALA A 469 2.36 16.48 -26.75
N ASP A 470 2.39 17.31 -27.79
CA ASP A 470 2.21 18.76 -27.67
C ASP A 470 0.79 19.10 -27.16
N ALA A 471 -0.23 18.45 -27.70
CA ALA A 471 -1.62 18.67 -27.27
C ALA A 471 -1.86 18.30 -25.80
N LEU A 472 -1.19 17.24 -25.30
CA LEU A 472 -1.29 16.81 -23.90
C LEU A 472 -0.45 17.68 -22.97
N ASP A 473 0.68 18.20 -23.40
CA ASP A 473 1.46 19.18 -22.64
C ASP A 473 0.71 20.51 -22.49
N GLU A 474 0.12 21.03 -23.56
CA GLU A 474 -0.77 22.21 -23.48
C GLU A 474 -1.97 21.97 -22.55
N ALA A 475 -2.58 20.78 -22.60
CA ALA A 475 -3.66 20.41 -21.70
C ALA A 475 -3.20 20.36 -20.24
N HIS A 476 -1.97 19.88 -19.99
CA HIS A 476 -1.39 19.87 -18.65
C HIS A 476 -1.09 21.28 -18.14
N GLU A 477 -0.58 22.17 -18.99
CA GLU A 477 -0.38 23.59 -18.64
C GLU A 477 -1.69 24.27 -18.27
N ARG A 478 -2.77 24.04 -19.05
CA ARG A 478 -4.13 24.54 -18.71
C ARG A 478 -4.61 23.99 -17.36
N PHE A 479 -4.37 22.71 -17.10
CA PHE A 479 -4.70 22.06 -15.83
C PHE A 479 -3.96 22.72 -14.66
N LEU A 480 -2.65 22.95 -14.77
CA LEU A 480 -1.84 23.62 -13.74
C LEU A 480 -2.31 25.05 -13.52
N HIS A 481 -2.61 25.79 -14.59
CA HIS A 481 -3.13 27.15 -14.51
C HIS A 481 -4.45 27.21 -13.72
N ALA A 482 -5.38 26.31 -14.02
CA ALA A 482 -6.67 26.23 -13.33
C ALA A 482 -6.53 25.90 -11.83
N LEU A 483 -5.52 25.13 -11.43
CA LEU A 483 -5.20 24.90 -10.00
C LEU A 483 -4.57 26.12 -9.34
N ALA A 484 -3.68 26.81 -10.04
CA ALA A 484 -3.01 28.02 -9.53
C ALA A 484 -4.01 29.19 -9.35
N GLU A 485 -4.96 29.38 -10.28
CA GLU A 485 -6.03 30.38 -10.14
C GLU A 485 -6.91 30.15 -8.90
N ARG A 486 -7.02 28.91 -8.43
CA ARG A 486 -7.73 28.53 -7.20
C ARG A 486 -6.86 28.63 -5.94
N GLY A 487 -5.58 28.98 -6.10
CA GLY A 487 -4.62 29.07 -4.98
C GLY A 487 -4.19 27.72 -4.40
N TRP A 488 -4.46 26.60 -5.08
CA TRP A 488 -4.13 25.26 -4.54
C TRP A 488 -2.68 24.86 -4.80
N ILE A 489 -2.08 25.43 -5.84
CA ILE A 489 -0.64 25.31 -6.12
C ILE A 489 -0.02 26.67 -6.42
N ALA A 490 1.30 26.78 -6.29
CA ALA A 490 2.00 28.00 -6.70
C ALA A 490 1.88 28.19 -8.22
N PRO A 491 1.82 29.46 -8.70
CA PRO A 491 1.85 29.74 -10.14
C PRO A 491 3.08 29.11 -10.79
N THR A 492 2.87 28.39 -11.88
CA THR A 492 3.96 27.89 -12.72
C THR A 492 4.68 29.08 -13.35
N ARG A 493 5.98 29.25 -13.05
CA ARG A 493 6.82 30.17 -13.82
C ARG A 493 6.81 29.67 -15.26
N GLN A 494 6.31 30.49 -16.18
CA GLN A 494 6.52 30.24 -17.60
C GLN A 494 8.02 30.06 -17.81
N ALA A 495 8.46 28.86 -18.13
CA ALA A 495 9.79 28.66 -18.67
C ALA A 495 9.81 29.46 -19.98
N GLY A 496 10.57 30.57 -19.99
CA GLY A 496 10.73 31.37 -21.19
C GLY A 496 11.11 30.41 -22.32
N ARG A 497 10.30 30.41 -23.38
CA ARG A 497 10.72 29.79 -24.64
C ARG A 497 12.06 30.45 -25.04
N PRO A 498 13.08 29.64 -25.39
CA PRO A 498 14.36 30.17 -25.89
C PRO A 498 14.16 30.98 -27.17
#